data_8d42f1ea3633466185ef71d994b4398f
#
_entry.id   8d42f1ea3633466185ef71d994b4398f
#
_cell.length_a   1.000
_cell.length_b   1.000
_cell.length_c   1.000
_cell.angle_alpha   90.00
_cell.angle_beta   90.00
_cell.angle_gamma   90.00
#
_symmetry.space_group_name_H-M   'P 1'
#
loop_
_entity.id
_entity.type
_entity.pdbx_description
1 polymer ?
#
loop_
_entity_poly.entity_id
_entity_poly.type
_entity_poly.pdbx_seq_one_letter_code
_entity_poly.pdbx_strand_id
1 'polypeptide(L)'
;MHISEGILSPAVLAGGAALATVGVAIGLKKLDYEAIPRVAILSAAFFVASLIHVPVGPVGAHLVLNGLMGLLLGWTAFPAILVALFLQALLFQFGGLTGLGVNTVTMAAPAVICFYTYRCFLRTRGLLASVAAFACGVTGILLSGLLVAAALITTGQAFIVAVELVLLAHIPIMIMEGIITLFIFLFLKKVRPEVLEDIYR
;
A
#
# COMPACT_ATOMS: atom_id res chain seq x y z
N MET A 1 8.28 0.51 2.33
CA MET A 1 8.53 1.74 1.53
C MET A 1 8.37 3.00 2.37
N HIS A 2 8.90 3.05 3.58
CA HIS A 2 8.83 4.25 4.42
C HIS A 2 9.91 5.25 4.02
N ILE A 3 9.54 6.51 3.86
CA ILE A 3 10.51 7.61 3.82
C ILE A 3 10.83 7.96 5.26
N SER A 4 12.12 7.97 5.61
CA SER A 4 12.57 8.22 6.98
C SER A 4 12.28 9.65 7.43
N GLU A 5 12.22 9.85 8.74
CA GLU A 5 11.97 11.17 9.34
C GLU A 5 13.10 12.18 9.01
N GLY A 6 12.74 13.44 8.84
CA GLY A 6 13.71 14.52 8.58
C GLY A 6 14.18 14.65 7.12
N ILE A 7 13.71 13.78 6.20
CA ILE A 7 14.13 13.81 4.79
C ILE A 7 13.27 14.76 3.96
N LEU A 8 11.95 14.76 4.17
CA LEU A 8 11.00 15.49 3.32
C LEU A 8 10.91 16.97 3.67
N SER A 9 10.71 17.79 2.64
CA SER A 9 10.48 19.23 2.84
C SER A 9 9.16 19.50 3.56
N PRO A 10 9.03 20.62 4.31
CA PRO A 10 7.80 20.96 5.02
C PRO A 10 6.57 21.05 4.11
N ALA A 11 6.73 21.50 2.88
CA ALA A 11 5.65 21.60 1.90
C ALA A 11 5.11 20.21 1.50
N VAL A 12 6.01 19.23 1.27
CA VAL A 12 5.65 17.85 0.96
C VAL A 12 4.98 17.18 2.15
N LEU A 13 5.49 17.42 3.38
CA LEU A 13 4.89 16.90 4.60
C LEU A 13 3.46 17.43 4.79
N ALA A 14 3.25 18.74 4.64
CA ALA A 14 1.92 19.35 4.75
C ALA A 14 0.94 18.84 3.68
N GLY A 15 1.39 18.75 2.42
CA GLY A 15 0.60 18.20 1.33
C GLY A 15 0.20 16.74 1.57
N GLY A 16 1.16 15.91 2.01
CA GLY A 16 0.91 14.51 2.34
C GLY A 16 -0.06 14.34 3.51
N ALA A 17 0.07 15.16 4.56
CA ALA A 17 -0.85 15.15 5.69
C ALA A 17 -2.28 15.53 5.27
N ALA A 18 -2.43 16.56 4.44
CA ALA A 18 -3.74 16.97 3.93
C ALA A 18 -4.40 15.86 3.07
N LEU A 19 -3.63 15.28 2.13
CA LEU A 19 -4.12 14.18 1.28
C LEU A 19 -4.46 12.93 2.10
N ALA A 20 -3.63 12.57 3.07
CA ALA A 20 -3.90 11.44 3.96
C ALA A 20 -5.19 11.66 4.76
N THR A 21 -5.40 12.87 5.31
CA THR A 21 -6.61 13.21 6.05
C THR A 21 -7.86 13.06 5.19
N VAL A 22 -7.83 13.54 3.95
CA VAL A 22 -8.93 13.37 2.99
C VAL A 22 -9.17 11.89 2.68
N GLY A 23 -8.10 11.14 2.36
CA GLY A 23 -8.20 9.72 2.06
C GLY A 23 -8.78 8.90 3.22
N VAL A 24 -8.31 9.17 4.44
CA VAL A 24 -8.82 8.53 5.67
C VAL A 24 -10.28 8.89 5.91
N ALA A 25 -10.66 10.16 5.76
CA ALA A 25 -12.05 10.60 5.93
C ALA A 25 -13.00 9.88 4.94
N ILE A 26 -12.56 9.73 3.68
CA ILE A 26 -13.33 8.97 2.67
C ILE A 26 -13.37 7.47 3.06
N GLY A 27 -12.25 6.91 3.48
CA GLY A 27 -12.15 5.51 3.89
C GLY A 27 -13.06 5.19 5.08
N LEU A 28 -13.09 6.06 6.10
CA LEU A 28 -13.96 5.91 7.27
C LEU A 28 -15.43 6.02 6.91
N LYS A 29 -15.81 6.93 5.98
CA LYS A 29 -17.20 7.04 5.50
C LYS A 29 -17.67 5.78 4.74
N LYS A 30 -16.75 5.02 4.15
CA LYS A 30 -17.03 3.78 3.41
C LYS A 30 -16.84 2.52 4.25
N LEU A 31 -16.49 2.66 5.51
CA LEU A 31 -16.26 1.55 6.42
C LEU A 31 -17.58 1.12 7.07
N ASP A 32 -18.08 -0.03 6.69
CA ASP A 32 -19.22 -0.67 7.33
C ASP A 32 -18.77 -1.48 8.56
N TYR A 33 -19.64 -1.58 9.55
CA TYR A 33 -19.37 -2.33 10.79
C TYR A 33 -18.97 -3.79 10.51
N GLU A 34 -19.60 -4.44 9.55
CA GLU A 34 -19.33 -5.81 9.14
C GLU A 34 -17.94 -5.98 8.49
N ALA A 35 -17.39 -4.90 7.92
CA ALA A 35 -16.07 -4.89 7.31
C ALA A 35 -14.94 -4.67 8.33
N ILE A 36 -15.22 -4.20 9.55
CA ILE A 36 -14.19 -3.88 10.56
C ILE A 36 -13.25 -5.06 10.84
N PRO A 37 -13.71 -6.32 11.05
CA PRO A 37 -12.81 -7.44 11.30
C PRO A 37 -11.85 -7.68 10.13
N ARG A 38 -12.33 -7.59 8.89
CA ARG A 38 -11.50 -7.73 7.69
C ARG A 38 -10.45 -6.63 7.60
N VAL A 39 -10.84 -5.38 7.84
CA VAL A 39 -9.93 -4.22 7.83
C VAL A 39 -8.87 -4.36 8.92
N ALA A 40 -9.24 -4.78 10.12
CA ALA A 40 -8.31 -4.98 11.25
C ALA A 40 -7.30 -6.10 10.97
N ILE A 41 -7.75 -7.24 10.45
CA ILE A 41 -6.88 -8.38 10.10
C ILE A 41 -5.87 -7.96 9.01
N LEU A 42 -6.32 -7.25 7.99
CA LEU A 42 -5.45 -6.81 6.90
C LEU A 42 -4.49 -5.71 7.35
N SER A 43 -4.92 -4.80 8.24
CA SER A 43 -4.03 -3.82 8.87
C SER A 43 -2.93 -4.51 9.70
N ALA A 44 -3.28 -5.53 10.48
CA ALA A 44 -2.31 -6.32 11.24
C ALA A 44 -1.37 -7.12 10.31
N ALA A 45 -1.88 -7.71 9.23
CA ALA A 45 -1.06 -8.41 8.23
C ALA A 45 -0.06 -7.46 7.55
N PHE A 46 -0.51 -6.27 7.16
CA PHE A 46 0.34 -5.21 6.64
C PHE A 46 1.42 -4.82 7.65
N PHE A 47 1.04 -4.59 8.91
CA PHE A 47 1.98 -4.25 9.98
C PHE A 47 3.07 -5.32 10.11
N VAL A 48 2.71 -6.61 10.21
CA VAL A 48 3.67 -7.72 10.36
C VAL A 48 4.54 -7.90 9.11
N ALA A 49 3.96 -7.85 7.90
CA ALA A 49 4.69 -8.03 6.65
C ALA A 49 5.79 -6.97 6.47
N SER A 50 5.54 -5.76 6.90
CA SER A 50 6.49 -4.65 6.77
C SER A 50 7.58 -4.60 7.86
N LEU A 51 7.54 -5.48 8.88
CA LEU A 51 8.63 -5.61 9.86
C LEU A 51 9.90 -6.19 9.24
N ILE A 52 9.76 -7.02 8.21
CA ILE A 52 10.89 -7.53 7.44
C ILE A 52 11.27 -6.48 6.40
N HIS A 53 12.21 -5.62 6.75
CA HIS A 53 12.65 -4.55 5.87
C HIS A 53 14.18 -4.48 5.74
N VAL A 54 14.63 -3.99 4.59
CA VAL A 54 16.03 -3.73 4.28
C VAL A 54 16.18 -2.24 3.99
N PRO A 55 17.05 -1.50 4.69
CA PRO A 55 17.29 -0.09 4.40
C PRO A 55 17.96 0.07 3.03
N VAL A 56 17.44 0.96 2.20
CA VAL A 56 17.98 1.32 0.88
C VAL A 56 18.07 2.84 0.81
N GLY A 57 19.22 3.39 1.17
CA GLY A 57 19.40 4.84 1.28
C GLY A 57 18.38 5.47 2.25
N PRO A 58 17.65 6.53 1.83
CA PRO A 58 16.68 7.24 2.68
C PRO A 58 15.33 6.52 2.82
N VAL A 59 15.18 5.32 2.25
CA VAL A 59 13.91 4.56 2.20
C VAL A 59 14.14 3.13 2.65
N GLY A 60 13.17 2.55 3.34
CA GLY A 60 13.15 1.12 3.65
C GLY A 60 12.42 0.31 2.56
N ALA A 61 13.02 -0.77 2.09
CA ALA A 61 12.40 -1.73 1.18
C ALA A 61 11.84 -2.92 1.98
N HIS A 62 10.56 -3.19 1.88
CA HIS A 62 9.85 -4.26 2.58
C HIS A 62 8.60 -4.69 1.82
N LEU A 63 7.99 -5.80 2.22
CA LEU A 63 6.65 -6.16 1.74
C LEU A 63 5.64 -5.12 2.20
N VAL A 64 4.75 -4.71 1.31
CA VAL A 64 3.78 -3.63 1.57
C VAL A 64 2.34 -4.10 1.45
N LEU A 65 2.10 -5.20 0.70
CA LEU A 65 0.78 -5.77 0.45
C LEU A 65 -0.24 -4.78 -0.16
N ASN A 66 0.25 -3.73 -0.83
CA ASN A 66 -0.63 -2.68 -1.38
C ASN A 66 -1.65 -3.21 -2.39
N GLY A 67 -1.22 -4.10 -3.27
CA GLY A 67 -2.11 -4.74 -4.23
C GLY A 67 -3.19 -5.55 -3.53
N LEU A 68 -2.82 -6.34 -2.53
CA LEU A 68 -3.74 -7.12 -1.72
C LEU A 68 -4.69 -6.22 -0.92
N MET A 69 -4.15 -5.19 -0.26
CA MET A 69 -4.96 -4.19 0.47
C MET A 69 -5.97 -3.51 -0.47
N GLY A 70 -5.52 -3.15 -1.68
CA GLY A 70 -6.40 -2.59 -2.71
C GLY A 70 -7.49 -3.55 -3.10
N LEU A 71 -7.12 -4.78 -3.47
CA LEU A 71 -8.03 -5.83 -3.89
C LEU A 71 -9.15 -6.09 -2.87
N LEU A 72 -8.84 -6.05 -1.57
CA LEU A 72 -9.75 -6.45 -0.50
C LEU A 72 -10.43 -5.28 0.24
N LEU A 73 -9.85 -4.07 0.22
CA LEU A 73 -10.30 -2.95 1.05
C LEU A 73 -10.77 -1.72 0.25
N GLY A 74 -10.26 -1.50 -0.95
CA GLY A 74 -10.54 -0.27 -1.69
C GLY A 74 -10.19 0.98 -0.84
N TRP A 75 -11.13 1.89 -0.62
CA TRP A 75 -10.90 3.11 0.17
C TRP A 75 -10.61 2.87 1.64
N THR A 76 -11.10 1.79 2.23
CA THR A 76 -10.81 1.47 3.65
C THR A 76 -9.35 1.05 3.86
N ALA A 77 -8.56 0.91 2.81
CA ALA A 77 -7.11 0.78 2.88
C ALA A 77 -6.43 2.01 3.52
N PHE A 78 -6.98 3.23 3.35
CA PHE A 78 -6.42 4.44 3.96
C PHE A 78 -6.37 4.37 5.49
N PRO A 79 -7.50 4.19 6.21
CA PRO A 79 -7.45 4.06 7.66
C PRO A 79 -6.69 2.81 8.12
N ALA A 80 -6.78 1.69 7.40
CA ALA A 80 -6.05 0.47 7.74
C ALA A 80 -4.53 0.66 7.71
N ILE A 81 -4.02 1.27 6.63
CA ILE A 81 -2.59 1.54 6.45
C ILE A 81 -2.13 2.63 7.42
N LEU A 82 -2.92 3.70 7.63
CA LEU A 82 -2.58 4.74 8.61
C LEU A 82 -2.35 4.16 10.01
N VAL A 83 -3.26 3.30 10.49
CA VAL A 83 -3.13 2.66 11.81
C VAL A 83 -1.87 1.81 11.89
N ALA A 84 -1.61 0.99 10.88
CA ALA A 84 -0.41 0.15 10.84
C ALA A 84 0.87 0.99 10.83
N LEU A 85 0.95 2.03 9.99
CA LEU A 85 2.11 2.93 9.92
C LEU A 85 2.31 3.74 11.21
N PHE A 86 1.23 4.16 11.84
CA PHE A 86 1.30 4.85 13.14
C PHE A 86 1.90 3.94 14.21
N LEU A 87 1.46 2.68 14.29
CA LEU A 87 2.02 1.70 15.21
C LEU A 87 3.51 1.39 14.90
N GLN A 88 3.88 1.31 13.62
CA GLN A 88 5.27 1.12 13.21
C GLN A 88 6.16 2.30 13.58
N ALA A 89 5.66 3.53 13.39
CA ALA A 89 6.39 4.74 13.79
C ALA A 89 6.57 4.80 15.31
N LEU A 90 5.55 4.42 16.07
CA LEU A 90 5.58 4.46 17.53
C LEU A 90 6.47 3.36 18.14
N LEU A 91 6.36 2.13 17.65
CA LEU A 91 7.02 0.97 18.24
C LEU A 91 8.43 0.73 17.69
N PHE A 92 8.68 1.05 16.42
CA PHE A 92 9.91 0.71 15.71
C PHE A 92 10.61 1.93 15.10
N GLN A 93 10.04 3.12 15.21
CA GLN A 93 10.53 4.36 14.60
C GLN A 93 10.64 4.30 13.06
N PHE A 94 9.87 3.41 12.42
CA PHE A 94 9.85 3.29 10.97
C PHE A 94 9.07 4.46 10.34
N GLY A 95 9.71 5.20 9.45
CA GLY A 95 9.13 6.33 8.73
C GLY A 95 8.90 7.60 9.56
N GLY A 96 8.86 7.50 10.89
CA GLY A 96 8.64 8.62 11.81
C GLY A 96 7.22 9.19 11.78
N LEU A 97 6.89 10.00 12.79
CA LEU A 97 5.56 10.61 12.92
C LEU A 97 5.35 11.78 11.95
N THR A 98 6.39 12.54 11.63
CA THR A 98 6.29 13.68 10.71
C THR A 98 6.02 13.23 9.28
N GLY A 99 6.59 12.10 8.86
CA GLY A 99 6.39 11.49 7.55
C GLY A 99 5.10 10.67 7.40
N LEU A 100 4.34 10.47 8.48
CA LEU A 100 3.18 9.56 8.53
C LEU A 100 2.15 9.84 7.43
N GLY A 101 1.82 11.11 7.18
CA GLY A 101 0.86 11.49 6.14
C GLY A 101 1.33 11.13 4.74
N VAL A 102 2.58 11.45 4.40
CA VAL A 102 3.16 11.12 3.08
C VAL A 102 3.25 9.62 2.91
N ASN A 103 3.76 8.89 3.90
CA ASN A 103 3.88 7.43 3.87
C ASN A 103 2.51 6.76 3.74
N THR A 104 1.46 7.30 4.38
CA THR A 104 0.09 6.81 4.20
C THR A 104 -0.39 7.00 2.76
N VAL A 105 -0.19 8.18 2.18
CA VAL A 105 -0.60 8.45 0.78
C VAL A 105 0.16 7.56 -0.19
N THR A 106 1.48 7.45 -0.07
CA THR A 106 2.31 6.68 -1.00
C THR A 106 1.99 5.18 -0.98
N MET A 107 1.37 4.66 0.07
CA MET A 107 0.97 3.26 0.19
C MET A 107 -0.52 3.04 -0.05
N ALA A 108 -1.39 3.90 0.47
CA ALA A 108 -2.83 3.72 0.37
C ALA A 108 -3.42 4.18 -0.97
N ALA A 109 -2.90 5.25 -1.58
CA ALA A 109 -3.39 5.70 -2.88
C ALA A 109 -3.19 4.65 -3.99
N PRO A 110 -2.02 3.99 -4.13
CA PRO A 110 -1.85 2.85 -5.02
C PRO A 110 -2.85 1.72 -4.78
N ALA A 111 -3.15 1.39 -3.52
CA ALA A 111 -4.14 0.38 -3.17
C ALA A 111 -5.53 0.73 -3.73
N VAL A 112 -5.98 1.96 -3.57
CA VAL A 112 -7.25 2.45 -4.12
C VAL A 112 -7.25 2.43 -5.65
N ILE A 113 -6.16 2.87 -6.29
CA ILE A 113 -6.03 2.83 -7.75
C ILE A 113 -6.13 1.38 -8.25
N CYS A 114 -5.41 0.45 -7.62
CA CYS A 114 -5.45 -0.97 -7.93
C CYS A 114 -6.88 -1.54 -7.81
N PHE A 115 -7.63 -1.18 -6.77
CA PHE A 115 -9.01 -1.60 -6.60
C PHE A 115 -9.86 -1.24 -7.81
N TYR A 116 -9.87 0.03 -8.22
CA TYR A 116 -10.70 0.47 -9.34
C TYR A 116 -10.23 -0.05 -10.70
N THR A 117 -8.93 -0.21 -10.88
CA THR A 117 -8.34 -0.73 -12.13
C THR A 117 -8.64 -2.21 -12.32
N TYR A 118 -8.50 -3.02 -11.27
CA TYR A 118 -8.53 -4.47 -11.41
C TYR A 118 -9.85 -5.12 -11.02
N ARG A 119 -10.74 -4.47 -10.28
CA ARG A 119 -12.00 -5.07 -9.80
C ARG A 119 -12.85 -5.74 -10.89
N CYS A 120 -12.91 -5.17 -12.08
CA CYS A 120 -13.68 -5.74 -13.20
C CYS A 120 -13.07 -7.06 -13.68
N PHE A 121 -11.73 -7.14 -13.75
CA PHE A 121 -11.01 -8.33 -14.17
C PHE A 121 -11.04 -9.44 -13.11
N LEU A 122 -11.01 -9.06 -11.83
CA LEU A 122 -11.05 -10.00 -10.71
C LEU A 122 -12.41 -10.72 -10.59
N ARG A 123 -13.47 -10.13 -11.11
CA ARG A 123 -14.80 -10.76 -11.23
C ARG A 123 -14.85 -11.88 -12.29
N THR A 124 -13.91 -11.89 -13.22
CA THR A 124 -13.88 -12.89 -14.29
C THR A 124 -13.47 -14.27 -13.77
N ARG A 125 -13.56 -15.29 -14.63
CA ARG A 125 -13.12 -16.65 -14.30
C ARG A 125 -11.84 -17.01 -15.05
N GLY A 126 -11.15 -18.02 -14.54
CA GLY A 126 -9.98 -18.59 -15.20
C GLY A 126 -8.73 -17.72 -15.13
N LEU A 127 -7.93 -17.80 -16.18
CA LEU A 127 -6.58 -17.19 -16.26
C LEU A 127 -6.60 -15.68 -16.15
N LEU A 128 -7.60 -15.01 -16.72
CA LEU A 128 -7.68 -13.54 -16.70
C LEU A 128 -7.75 -12.97 -15.29
N ALA A 129 -8.55 -13.58 -14.41
CA ALA A 129 -8.63 -13.15 -13.01
C ALA A 129 -7.31 -13.40 -12.26
N SER A 130 -6.62 -14.51 -12.56
CA SER A 130 -5.32 -14.83 -11.95
C SER A 130 -4.23 -13.84 -12.38
N VAL A 131 -4.16 -13.53 -13.67
CA VAL A 131 -3.24 -12.53 -14.20
C VAL A 131 -3.55 -11.15 -13.63
N ALA A 132 -4.82 -10.79 -13.50
CA ALA A 132 -5.22 -9.52 -12.89
C ALA A 132 -4.83 -9.42 -11.41
N ALA A 133 -4.95 -10.52 -10.64
CA ALA A 133 -4.54 -10.55 -9.24
C ALA A 133 -3.00 -10.39 -9.10
N PHE A 134 -2.21 -11.08 -9.92
CA PHE A 134 -0.76 -10.90 -9.96
C PHE A 134 -0.39 -9.46 -10.36
N ALA A 135 -0.97 -8.95 -11.44
CA ALA A 135 -0.71 -7.61 -11.92
C ALA A 135 -1.11 -6.53 -10.89
N CYS A 136 -2.17 -6.77 -10.12
CA CYS A 136 -2.60 -5.89 -9.02
C CYS A 136 -1.50 -5.75 -7.96
N GLY A 137 -0.88 -6.87 -7.53
CA GLY A 137 0.24 -6.86 -6.59
C GLY A 137 1.45 -6.09 -7.13
N VAL A 138 1.86 -6.39 -8.37
CA VAL A 138 2.99 -5.71 -9.04
C VAL A 138 2.73 -4.21 -9.18
N THR A 139 1.55 -3.83 -9.68
CA THR A 139 1.18 -2.43 -9.93
C THR A 139 1.09 -1.63 -8.62
N GLY A 140 0.61 -2.24 -7.53
CA GLY A 140 0.55 -1.60 -6.23
C GLY A 140 1.93 -1.12 -5.77
N ILE A 141 2.96 -1.97 -5.87
CA ILE A 141 4.33 -1.60 -5.50
C ILE A 141 4.94 -0.61 -6.49
N LEU A 142 4.72 -0.79 -7.79
CA LEU A 142 5.22 0.13 -8.80
C LEU A 142 4.71 1.56 -8.55
N LEU A 143 3.40 1.72 -8.36
CA LEU A 143 2.80 3.03 -8.08
C LEU A 143 3.30 3.63 -6.76
N SER A 144 3.47 2.80 -5.72
CA SER A 144 4.05 3.27 -4.46
C SER A 144 5.48 3.76 -4.65
N GLY A 145 6.31 3.03 -5.39
CA GLY A 145 7.67 3.43 -5.72
C GLY A 145 7.71 4.76 -6.48
N LEU A 146 6.82 4.94 -7.46
CA LEU A 146 6.70 6.19 -8.22
C LEU A 146 6.27 7.37 -7.33
N LEU A 147 5.34 7.17 -6.39
CA LEU A 147 4.93 8.23 -5.45
C LEU A 147 6.05 8.58 -4.46
N VAL A 148 6.79 7.59 -3.97
CA VAL A 148 7.97 7.81 -3.13
C VAL A 148 9.04 8.59 -3.93
N ALA A 149 9.30 8.19 -5.17
CA ALA A 149 10.22 8.89 -6.07
C ALA A 149 9.80 10.35 -6.28
N ALA A 150 8.53 10.60 -6.56
CA ALA A 150 7.99 11.95 -6.71
C ALA A 150 8.16 12.78 -5.43
N ALA A 151 7.87 12.24 -4.25
CA ALA A 151 8.05 12.92 -2.97
C ALA A 151 9.52 13.28 -2.69
N LEU A 152 10.45 12.40 -3.04
CA LEU A 152 11.89 12.65 -2.88
C LEU A 152 12.40 13.71 -3.85
N ILE A 153 12.04 13.62 -5.15
CA ILE A 153 12.47 14.58 -6.17
C ILE A 153 11.92 15.99 -5.89
N THR A 154 10.67 16.10 -5.44
CA THR A 154 10.07 17.38 -5.06
C THR A 154 10.68 17.97 -3.79
N THR A 155 11.33 17.18 -2.97
CA THR A 155 12.10 17.64 -1.80
C THR A 155 13.45 18.21 -2.19
N GLY A 156 14.15 17.62 -3.21
CA GLY A 156 15.40 18.13 -3.72
C GLY A 156 16.09 17.21 -4.72
N GLN A 157 16.84 17.79 -5.65
CA GLN A 157 17.54 17.04 -6.71
C GLN A 157 18.66 16.11 -6.19
N ALA A 158 19.15 16.33 -4.97
CA ALA A 158 20.15 15.46 -4.35
C ALA A 158 19.66 14.00 -4.18
N PHE A 159 18.34 13.75 -4.26
CA PHE A 159 17.75 12.42 -4.07
C PHE A 159 17.61 11.59 -5.36
N ILE A 160 18.02 12.10 -6.54
CA ILE A 160 17.84 11.40 -7.83
C ILE A 160 18.51 10.02 -7.81
N VAL A 161 19.76 9.92 -7.35
CA VAL A 161 20.47 8.63 -7.25
C VAL A 161 19.78 7.68 -6.26
N ALA A 162 19.26 8.21 -5.16
CA ALA A 162 18.51 7.40 -4.19
C ALA A 162 17.21 6.86 -4.79
N VAL A 163 16.53 7.63 -5.65
CA VAL A 163 15.32 7.21 -6.37
C VAL A 163 15.61 6.03 -7.30
N GLU A 164 16.69 6.09 -8.07
CA GLU A 164 17.09 4.97 -8.96
C GLU A 164 17.32 3.69 -8.16
N LEU A 165 18.09 3.77 -7.07
CA LEU A 165 18.37 2.63 -6.19
C LEU A 165 17.09 2.06 -5.56
N VAL A 166 16.18 2.93 -5.12
CA VAL A 166 14.89 2.53 -4.55
C VAL A 166 14.05 1.77 -5.58
N LEU A 167 13.91 2.30 -6.80
CA LEU A 167 13.13 1.64 -7.85
C LEU A 167 13.71 0.28 -8.22
N LEU A 168 15.04 0.18 -8.37
CA LEU A 168 15.72 -1.09 -8.65
C LEU A 168 15.52 -2.11 -7.51
N ALA A 169 15.68 -1.69 -6.26
CA ALA A 169 15.48 -2.56 -5.09
C ALA A 169 14.05 -3.07 -4.96
N HIS A 170 13.07 -2.38 -5.55
CA HIS A 170 11.68 -2.80 -5.50
C HIS A 170 11.27 -3.80 -6.59
N ILE A 171 12.10 -4.04 -7.61
CA ILE A 171 11.80 -5.02 -8.67
C ILE A 171 11.53 -6.43 -8.09
N PRO A 172 12.40 -7.02 -7.25
CA PRO A 172 12.13 -8.33 -6.66
C PRO A 172 10.91 -8.31 -5.73
N ILE A 173 10.68 -7.19 -5.02
CA ILE A 173 9.50 -7.03 -4.16
C ILE A 173 8.21 -7.00 -4.98
N MET A 174 8.19 -6.34 -6.13
CA MET A 174 7.04 -6.34 -7.05
C MET A 174 6.62 -7.75 -7.45
N ILE A 175 7.60 -8.60 -7.79
CA ILE A 175 7.35 -10.00 -8.18
C ILE A 175 6.77 -10.78 -7.01
N MET A 176 7.37 -10.65 -5.81
CA MET A 176 6.90 -11.32 -4.61
C MET A 176 5.49 -10.88 -4.22
N GLU A 177 5.19 -9.58 -4.26
CA GLU A 177 3.86 -9.02 -4.01
C GLU A 177 2.82 -9.53 -5.01
N GLY A 178 3.19 -9.62 -6.29
CA GLY A 178 2.34 -10.22 -7.31
C GLY A 178 2.00 -11.67 -7.01
N ILE A 179 3.01 -12.47 -6.64
CA ILE A 179 2.84 -13.89 -6.27
C ILE A 179 1.96 -14.01 -5.02
N ILE A 180 2.23 -13.26 -3.96
CA ILE A 180 1.47 -13.29 -2.71
C ILE A 180 0.00 -12.91 -2.98
N THR A 181 -0.23 -11.82 -3.70
CA THR A 181 -1.59 -11.35 -4.04
C THR A 181 -2.34 -12.40 -4.86
N LEU A 182 -1.70 -13.01 -5.85
CA LEU A 182 -2.27 -14.10 -6.64
C LEU A 182 -2.65 -15.30 -5.76
N PHE A 183 -1.75 -15.78 -4.91
CA PHE A 183 -2.03 -16.92 -4.04
C PHE A 183 -3.19 -16.66 -3.07
N ILE A 184 -3.21 -15.50 -2.42
CA ILE A 184 -4.29 -15.13 -1.51
C ILE A 184 -5.61 -15.00 -2.27
N PHE A 185 -5.60 -14.38 -3.45
CA PHE A 185 -6.80 -14.28 -4.29
C PHE A 185 -7.37 -15.66 -4.68
N LEU A 186 -6.51 -16.58 -5.15
CA LEU A 186 -6.91 -17.93 -5.51
C LEU A 186 -7.41 -18.72 -4.31
N PHE A 187 -6.77 -18.57 -3.16
CA PHE A 187 -7.20 -19.18 -1.91
C PHE A 187 -8.60 -18.69 -1.51
N LEU A 188 -8.82 -17.37 -1.48
CA LEU A 188 -10.11 -16.78 -1.14
C LEU A 188 -11.19 -17.23 -2.14
N LYS A 189 -10.87 -17.23 -3.42
CA LYS A 189 -11.81 -17.66 -4.47
C LYS A 189 -12.25 -19.12 -4.30
N LYS A 190 -11.40 -19.98 -3.73
CA LYS A 190 -11.68 -21.40 -3.49
C LYS A 190 -12.37 -21.66 -2.16
N VAL A 191 -11.95 -20.96 -1.09
CA VAL A 191 -12.34 -21.27 0.30
C VAL A 191 -13.44 -20.35 0.82
N ARG A 192 -13.43 -19.07 0.39
CA ARG A 192 -14.37 -18.03 0.85
C ARG A 192 -14.78 -17.11 -0.29
N PRO A 193 -15.43 -17.65 -1.35
CA PRO A 193 -15.84 -16.85 -2.51
C PRO A 193 -16.76 -15.70 -2.13
N GLU A 194 -17.59 -15.86 -1.10
CA GLU A 194 -18.50 -14.85 -0.57
C GLU A 194 -17.78 -13.54 -0.19
N VAL A 195 -16.55 -13.62 0.33
CA VAL A 195 -15.76 -12.42 0.67
C VAL A 195 -15.45 -11.58 -0.55
N LEU A 196 -15.13 -12.22 -1.68
CA LEU A 196 -14.85 -11.50 -2.93
C LEU A 196 -16.13 -10.97 -3.58
N GLU A 197 -17.23 -11.69 -3.48
CA GLU A 197 -18.54 -11.26 -4.01
C GLU A 197 -19.03 -10.01 -3.29
N ASP A 198 -18.91 -9.96 -1.97
CA ASP A 198 -19.30 -8.79 -1.16
C ASP A 198 -18.46 -7.55 -1.46
N ILE A 199 -17.15 -7.72 -1.67
CA ILE A 199 -16.23 -6.61 -1.99
C ILE A 199 -16.52 -6.01 -3.36
N TYR A 200 -16.96 -6.85 -4.33
CA TYR A 200 -17.11 -6.42 -5.71
C TYR A 200 -18.57 -6.12 -6.12
N ARG A 201 -19.51 -6.21 -5.19
CA ARG A 201 -20.85 -5.69 -5.40
C ARG A 201 -20.84 -4.18 -5.55
#